data_86e9f3b88d73a2514f461d86cbaf1d0f
#
_entry.id   86e9f3b88d73a2514f461d86cbaf1d0f
#
_cell.length_a   1.000
_cell.length_b   1.000
_cell.length_c   1.000
_cell.angle_alpha   90.00
_cell.angle_beta   90.00
_cell.angle_gamma   90.00
#
_symmetry.space_group_name_H-M   'P 1'
#
loop_
_entity.id
_entity.type
_entity.pdbx_description
1 polymer ?
#
loop_
_entity_poly.entity_id
_entity_poly.type
_entity_poly.pdbx_seq_one_letter_code
_entity_poly.pdbx_strand_id
1 'polypeptide(L)'
;MTPERYKRLTDWLEGHPALREGIILLNRWLPLVPFVCYPVLLVLLNLQWFTMLSIGRGGGALDFMQVIARAILVPGLAFGLGTILRARLNFPRPYEQPGFVPLVSKETHGNSCPSRHALSAAVLGMVWLYFYPAVGVVMLAIAALICLLRVLSGAHFVRDVLAGAAFGLTFGFVGMWLL
;
A
#
# COMPACT_ATOMS: atom_id res chain seq x y z
N MET A 1 16.32 12.17 1.79
CA MET A 1 16.32 12.95 3.06
C MET A 1 17.67 12.70 3.69
N THR A 2 18.42 13.76 4.02
CA THR A 2 19.73 13.63 4.71
C THR A 2 19.52 13.40 6.21
N PRO A 3 20.49 12.78 6.91
CA PRO A 3 20.40 12.58 8.38
C PRO A 3 20.12 13.88 9.16
N GLU A 4 20.75 14.99 8.77
CA GLU A 4 20.55 16.28 9.45
C GLU A 4 19.12 16.84 9.27
N ARG A 5 18.54 16.69 8.05
CA ARG A 5 17.15 17.13 7.79
C ARG A 5 16.14 16.25 8.56
N TYR A 6 16.44 14.97 8.68
CA TYR A 6 15.59 14.05 9.45
C TYR A 6 15.71 14.34 10.93
N LYS A 7 16.93 14.60 11.45
CA LYS A 7 17.15 14.98 12.84
C LYS A 7 16.35 16.23 13.22
N ARG A 8 16.36 17.27 12.39
CA ARG A 8 15.53 18.48 12.63
C ARG A 8 14.04 18.16 12.74
N LEU A 9 13.53 17.20 11.96
CA LEU A 9 12.14 16.76 12.05
C LEU A 9 11.89 16.03 13.38
N THR A 10 12.78 15.12 13.78
CA THR A 10 12.64 14.38 15.06
C THR A 10 12.76 15.28 16.26
N ASP A 11 13.72 16.23 16.27
CA ASP A 11 13.87 17.23 17.33
C ASP A 11 12.60 18.10 17.47
N TRP A 12 12.01 18.50 16.35
CA TRP A 12 10.72 19.22 16.36
C TRP A 12 9.58 18.37 16.90
N LEU A 13 9.52 17.07 16.54
CA LEU A 13 8.51 16.13 17.04
C LEU A 13 8.66 15.84 18.54
N GLU A 14 9.86 15.94 19.12
CA GLU A 14 10.05 15.84 20.56
C GLU A 14 9.32 16.96 21.33
N GLY A 15 9.23 18.14 20.73
CA GLY A 15 8.42 19.24 21.25
C GLY A 15 6.90 19.06 21.09
N HIS A 16 6.47 18.03 20.33
CA HIS A 16 5.06 17.76 20.04
C HIS A 16 4.70 16.28 20.31
N PRO A 17 4.68 15.83 21.56
CA PRO A 17 4.57 14.42 21.94
C PRO A 17 3.29 13.75 21.38
N ALA A 18 2.15 14.43 21.42
CA ALA A 18 0.90 13.89 20.89
C ALA A 18 0.98 13.59 19.38
N LEU A 19 1.63 14.45 18.59
CA LEU A 19 1.83 14.24 17.16
C LEU A 19 2.82 13.09 16.90
N ARG A 20 3.90 13.02 17.68
CA ARG A 20 4.89 11.95 17.63
C ARG A 20 4.25 10.59 17.87
N GLU A 21 3.47 10.45 18.93
CA GLU A 21 2.74 9.23 19.26
C GLU A 21 1.69 8.88 18.18
N GLY A 22 0.96 9.87 17.68
CA GLY A 22 0.02 9.71 16.58
C GLY A 22 0.69 9.13 15.32
N ILE A 23 1.85 9.64 14.92
CA ILE A 23 2.64 9.13 13.80
C ILE A 23 3.04 7.67 14.03
N ILE A 24 3.54 7.34 15.23
CA ILE A 24 3.96 5.97 15.58
C ILE A 24 2.77 5.01 15.52
N LEU A 25 1.63 5.39 16.11
CA LEU A 25 0.41 4.59 16.15
C LEU A 25 -0.15 4.36 14.75
N LEU A 26 -0.30 5.43 13.97
CA LEU A 26 -0.81 5.34 12.60
C LEU A 26 0.14 4.55 11.71
N ASN A 27 1.46 4.74 11.83
CA ASN A 27 2.44 3.97 11.07
C ASN A 27 2.37 2.45 11.38
N ARG A 28 1.92 2.08 12.58
CA ARG A 28 1.73 0.68 12.99
C ARG A 28 0.42 0.10 12.43
N TRP A 29 -0.70 0.80 12.56
CA TRP A 29 -2.02 0.25 12.33
C TRP A 29 -2.62 0.57 10.96
N LEU A 30 -2.37 1.78 10.42
CA LEU A 30 -2.97 2.20 9.17
C LEU A 30 -2.65 1.27 7.98
N PRO A 31 -1.43 0.69 7.86
CA PRO A 31 -1.13 -0.24 6.78
C PRO A 31 -1.97 -1.52 6.80
N LEU A 32 -2.61 -1.86 7.92
CA LEU A 32 -3.51 -3.02 8.00
C LEU A 32 -4.86 -2.74 7.33
N VAL A 33 -5.29 -1.48 7.25
CA VAL A 33 -6.60 -1.11 6.69
C VAL A 33 -6.83 -1.65 5.29
N PRO A 34 -5.95 -1.42 4.28
CA PRO A 34 -6.13 -2.00 2.95
C PRO A 34 -6.22 -3.52 2.95
N PHE A 35 -5.44 -4.20 3.81
CA PHE A 35 -5.44 -5.66 3.90
C PHE A 35 -6.69 -6.21 4.56
N VAL A 36 -7.25 -5.54 5.55
CA VAL A 36 -8.51 -5.94 6.21
C VAL A 36 -9.71 -5.64 5.31
N CYS A 37 -9.70 -4.50 4.64
CA CYS A 37 -10.79 -4.13 3.72
C CYS A 37 -10.82 -5.00 2.45
N TYR A 38 -9.70 -5.57 2.04
CA TYR A 38 -9.64 -6.35 0.80
C TYR A 38 -10.46 -7.65 0.83
N PRO A 39 -10.42 -8.51 1.85
CA PRO A 39 -11.36 -9.63 1.98
C PRO A 39 -12.83 -9.19 1.98
N VAL A 40 -13.14 -8.03 2.58
CA VAL A 40 -14.50 -7.47 2.55
C VAL A 40 -14.93 -7.18 1.11
N LEU A 41 -14.04 -6.61 0.29
CA LEU A 41 -14.31 -6.42 -1.15
C LEU A 41 -14.66 -7.74 -1.84
N LEU A 42 -13.86 -8.79 -1.63
CA LEU A 42 -14.11 -10.09 -2.25
C LEU A 42 -15.46 -10.68 -1.82
N VAL A 43 -15.82 -10.54 -0.56
CA VAL A 43 -17.15 -10.96 -0.04
C VAL A 43 -18.26 -10.15 -0.71
N LEU A 44 -18.12 -8.83 -0.83
CA LEU A 44 -19.12 -7.96 -1.48
C LEU A 44 -19.31 -8.35 -2.96
N LEU A 45 -18.25 -8.63 -3.69
CA LEU A 45 -18.34 -9.08 -5.09
C LEU A 45 -19.07 -10.41 -5.21
N ASN A 46 -18.81 -11.36 -4.31
CA ASN A 46 -19.52 -12.64 -4.29
C ASN A 46 -21.01 -12.45 -3.95
N LEU A 47 -21.34 -11.68 -2.92
CA LEU A 47 -22.73 -11.40 -2.54
C LEU A 47 -23.50 -10.71 -3.67
N GLN A 48 -22.89 -9.73 -4.32
CA GLN A 48 -23.46 -9.03 -5.46
C GLN A 48 -23.75 -9.99 -6.61
N TRP A 49 -22.83 -10.90 -6.92
CA TRP A 49 -23.02 -11.93 -7.93
C TRP A 49 -24.20 -12.84 -7.61
N PHE A 50 -24.25 -13.41 -6.40
CA PHE A 50 -25.35 -14.29 -5.98
C PHE A 50 -26.69 -13.57 -6.02
N THR A 51 -26.75 -12.29 -5.63
CA THR A 51 -27.96 -11.48 -5.68
C THR A 51 -28.41 -11.30 -7.14
N MET A 52 -27.51 -10.97 -8.06
CA MET A 52 -27.84 -10.80 -9.48
C MET A 52 -28.30 -12.10 -10.11
N LEU A 53 -27.66 -13.23 -9.73
CA LEU A 53 -28.06 -14.54 -10.20
C LEU A 53 -29.48 -14.92 -9.74
N SER A 54 -29.83 -14.65 -8.48
CA SER A 54 -31.16 -14.98 -7.90
C SER A 54 -32.32 -14.24 -8.55
N ILE A 55 -32.07 -13.03 -9.09
CA ILE A 55 -33.09 -12.23 -9.80
C ILE A 55 -33.05 -12.43 -11.35
N GLY A 56 -32.29 -13.44 -11.82
CA GLY A 56 -32.18 -13.75 -13.26
C GLY A 56 -31.39 -12.72 -14.07
N ARG A 57 -30.65 -11.82 -13.42
CA ARG A 57 -29.79 -10.79 -14.02
C ARG A 57 -28.30 -11.09 -13.90
N GLY A 58 -27.92 -12.26 -13.41
CA GLY A 58 -26.53 -12.70 -13.35
C GLY A 58 -25.95 -12.90 -14.76
N GLY A 59 -24.76 -12.38 -15.01
CA GLY A 59 -23.97 -12.74 -16.19
C GLY A 59 -23.52 -14.21 -16.16
N GLY A 60 -22.82 -14.67 -17.17
CA GLY A 60 -22.30 -16.04 -17.22
C GLY A 60 -21.32 -16.34 -16.07
N ALA A 61 -21.23 -17.59 -15.65
CA ALA A 61 -20.26 -18.00 -14.62
C ALA A 61 -18.82 -17.62 -15.01
N LEU A 62 -18.51 -17.62 -16.31
CA LEU A 62 -17.20 -17.20 -16.83
C LEU A 62 -16.91 -15.72 -16.56
N ASP A 63 -17.90 -14.83 -16.72
CA ASP A 63 -17.74 -13.39 -16.46
C ASP A 63 -17.41 -13.15 -14.99
N PHE A 64 -18.11 -13.84 -14.09
CA PHE A 64 -17.83 -13.77 -12.67
C PHE A 64 -16.44 -14.29 -12.33
N MET A 65 -16.04 -15.43 -12.88
CA MET A 65 -14.70 -15.99 -12.64
C MET A 65 -13.61 -15.03 -13.13
N GLN A 66 -13.81 -14.35 -14.26
CA GLN A 66 -12.86 -13.32 -14.74
C GLN A 66 -12.75 -12.13 -13.76
N VAL A 67 -13.88 -11.64 -13.26
CA VAL A 67 -13.94 -10.55 -12.30
C VAL A 67 -13.17 -10.91 -11.01
N ILE A 68 -13.45 -12.07 -10.45
CA ILE A 68 -12.78 -12.55 -9.23
C ILE A 68 -11.30 -12.84 -9.50
N ALA A 69 -10.97 -13.46 -10.63
CA ALA A 69 -9.60 -13.74 -11.01
C ALA A 69 -8.77 -12.43 -11.11
N ARG A 70 -9.30 -11.40 -11.77
CA ARG A 70 -8.63 -10.07 -11.82
C ARG A 70 -8.46 -9.48 -10.44
N ALA A 71 -9.53 -9.47 -9.63
CA ALA A 71 -9.47 -8.94 -8.28
C ALA A 71 -8.37 -9.60 -7.43
N ILE A 72 -8.08 -10.89 -7.63
CA ILE A 72 -7.07 -11.65 -6.87
C ILE A 72 -5.70 -11.60 -7.54
N LEU A 73 -5.63 -11.86 -8.85
CA LEU A 73 -4.35 -12.01 -9.54
C LEU A 73 -3.61 -10.68 -9.67
N VAL A 74 -4.32 -9.58 -9.94
CA VAL A 74 -3.68 -8.27 -10.10
C VAL A 74 -2.90 -7.85 -8.85
N PRO A 75 -3.50 -7.77 -7.65
CA PRO A 75 -2.73 -7.42 -6.46
C PRO A 75 -1.72 -8.50 -6.07
N GLY A 76 -2.03 -9.79 -6.26
CA GLY A 76 -1.13 -10.90 -5.97
C GLY A 76 0.15 -10.83 -6.81
N LEU A 77 0.02 -10.66 -8.12
CA LEU A 77 1.16 -10.52 -9.04
C LEU A 77 1.94 -9.24 -8.77
N ALA A 78 1.25 -8.11 -8.55
CA ALA A 78 1.93 -6.84 -8.20
C ALA A 78 2.79 -6.99 -6.95
N PHE A 79 2.26 -7.61 -5.91
CA PHE A 79 2.99 -7.85 -4.66
C PHE A 79 4.14 -8.83 -4.84
N GLY A 80 3.94 -9.93 -5.58
CA GLY A 80 4.97 -10.93 -5.87
C GLY A 80 6.13 -10.32 -6.67
N LEU A 81 5.82 -9.67 -7.81
CA LEU A 81 6.81 -9.02 -8.66
C LEU A 81 7.55 -7.88 -7.93
N GLY A 82 6.81 -7.05 -7.18
CA GLY A 82 7.41 -6.00 -6.36
C GLY A 82 8.34 -6.55 -5.27
N THR A 83 8.02 -7.71 -4.70
CA THR A 83 8.88 -8.38 -3.71
C THR A 83 10.16 -8.93 -4.36
N ILE A 84 10.05 -9.53 -5.55
CA ILE A 84 11.22 -10.02 -6.32
C ILE A 84 12.11 -8.85 -6.72
N LEU A 85 11.53 -7.79 -7.28
CA LEU A 85 12.25 -6.58 -7.69
C LEU A 85 13.01 -5.98 -6.51
N ARG A 86 12.35 -5.84 -5.37
CA ARG A 86 12.93 -5.32 -4.13
C ARG A 86 14.11 -6.17 -3.64
N ALA A 87 13.99 -7.51 -3.68
CA ALA A 87 15.07 -8.42 -3.29
C ALA A 87 16.28 -8.29 -4.22
N ARG A 88 16.04 -8.12 -5.53
CA ARG A 88 17.11 -7.94 -6.51
C ARG A 88 17.81 -6.59 -6.40
N LEU A 89 17.08 -5.51 -6.15
CA LEU A 89 17.65 -4.17 -6.01
C LEU A 89 18.42 -4.01 -4.69
N ASN A 90 17.96 -4.61 -3.64
CA ASN A 90 18.57 -4.65 -2.29
C ASN A 90 19.11 -3.29 -1.80
N PHE A 91 18.42 -2.19 -2.07
CA PHE A 91 18.83 -0.86 -1.63
C PHE A 91 18.85 -0.72 -0.10
N PRO A 92 19.83 0.01 0.46
CA PRO A 92 19.89 0.28 1.90
C PRO A 92 18.76 1.19 2.34
N ARG A 93 18.42 1.12 3.63
CA ARG A 93 17.36 1.92 4.26
C ARG A 93 17.92 3.19 4.88
N PRO A 94 17.05 4.20 5.19
CA PRO A 94 17.50 5.43 5.83
C PRO A 94 18.29 5.21 7.12
N TYR A 95 17.83 4.32 7.99
CA TYR A 95 18.44 4.04 9.28
C TYR A 95 19.75 3.22 9.23
N GLU A 96 20.15 2.75 8.05
CA GLU A 96 21.46 2.16 7.82
C GLU A 96 22.55 3.22 7.57
N GLN A 97 22.15 4.50 7.43
CA GLN A 97 23.10 5.59 7.27
C GLN A 97 23.70 6.00 8.63
N PRO A 98 25.02 6.27 8.69
CA PRO A 98 25.64 6.77 9.91
C PRO A 98 24.95 8.03 10.44
N GLY A 99 24.63 8.03 11.75
CA GLY A 99 23.99 9.18 12.40
C GLY A 99 22.49 9.35 12.15
N PHE A 100 21.84 8.40 11.45
CA PHE A 100 20.40 8.43 11.24
C PHE A 100 19.67 7.68 12.37
N VAL A 101 18.85 8.38 13.15
CA VAL A 101 18.03 7.81 14.23
C VAL A 101 16.57 7.79 13.80
N PRO A 102 15.98 6.63 13.45
CA PRO A 102 14.59 6.56 13.00
C PRO A 102 13.62 6.77 14.17
N LEU A 103 12.43 7.34 13.88
CA LEU A 103 11.35 7.48 14.86
C LEU A 103 10.81 6.11 15.31
N VAL A 104 10.85 5.12 14.40
CA VAL A 104 10.46 3.73 14.67
C VAL A 104 11.65 2.83 14.33
N SER A 105 12.29 2.30 15.35
CA SER A 105 13.41 1.37 15.19
C SER A 105 13.00 0.07 14.48
N LYS A 106 13.86 -0.43 13.60
CA LYS A 106 13.74 -1.72 12.92
C LYS A 106 15.10 -2.36 12.75
N GLU A 107 15.14 -3.69 12.90
CA GLU A 107 16.36 -4.49 12.79
C GLU A 107 16.60 -5.04 11.37
N THR A 108 15.70 -4.75 10.41
CA THR A 108 15.80 -5.28 9.06
C THR A 108 16.76 -4.45 8.20
N HIS A 109 17.71 -5.10 7.52
CA HIS A 109 18.67 -4.46 6.63
C HIS A 109 18.31 -4.63 5.15
N GLY A 110 18.72 -3.66 4.34
CA GLY A 110 18.52 -3.68 2.90
C GLY A 110 17.07 -3.68 2.47
N ASN A 111 16.85 -4.01 1.20
CA ASN A 111 15.53 -4.17 0.62
C ASN A 111 14.62 -2.94 0.86
N SER A 112 15.11 -1.71 0.66
CA SER A 112 14.32 -0.51 0.89
C SER A 112 13.35 -0.22 -0.23
N CYS A 113 13.79 -0.31 -1.48
CA CYS A 113 13.04 0.08 -2.68
C CYS A 113 12.63 -1.13 -3.53
N PRO A 114 11.41 -1.17 -4.02
CA PRO A 114 10.25 -0.33 -3.72
C PRO A 114 9.63 -0.64 -2.34
N SER A 115 8.92 0.33 -1.75
CA SER A 115 8.20 0.12 -0.49
C SER A 115 7.01 -0.81 -0.68
N ARG A 116 7.00 -1.97 0.00
CA ARG A 116 5.89 -2.94 -0.09
C ARG A 116 4.55 -2.39 0.42
N HIS A 117 4.59 -1.58 1.48
CA HIS A 117 3.36 -0.99 2.03
C HIS A 117 2.76 0.04 1.08
N ALA A 118 3.59 0.86 0.43
CA ALA A 118 3.14 1.80 -0.59
C ALA A 118 2.57 1.07 -1.81
N LEU A 119 3.27 0.03 -2.29
CA LEU A 119 2.85 -0.78 -3.42
C LEU A 119 1.51 -1.48 -3.16
N SER A 120 1.42 -2.24 -2.05
CA SER A 120 0.20 -2.99 -1.73
C SER A 120 -0.99 -2.08 -1.47
N ALA A 121 -0.82 -0.98 -0.73
CA ALA A 121 -1.91 -0.03 -0.50
C ALA A 121 -2.39 0.62 -1.79
N ALA A 122 -1.48 0.98 -2.70
CA ALA A 122 -1.80 1.57 -3.99
C ALA A 122 -2.56 0.59 -4.90
N VAL A 123 -2.06 -0.65 -5.07
CA VAL A 123 -2.74 -1.63 -5.93
C VAL A 123 -4.10 -2.04 -5.38
N LEU A 124 -4.23 -2.24 -4.07
CA LEU A 124 -5.51 -2.55 -3.44
C LEU A 124 -6.49 -1.37 -3.57
N GLY A 125 -6.01 -0.13 -3.44
CA GLY A 125 -6.81 1.07 -3.71
C GLY A 125 -7.32 1.13 -5.16
N MET A 126 -6.50 0.72 -6.14
CA MET A 126 -6.91 0.63 -7.54
C MET A 126 -7.98 -0.45 -7.79
N VAL A 127 -7.88 -1.60 -7.12
CA VAL A 127 -8.92 -2.65 -7.20
C VAL A 127 -10.24 -2.13 -6.64
N TRP A 128 -10.22 -1.46 -5.48
CA TRP A 128 -11.39 -0.79 -4.93
C TRP A 128 -11.95 0.29 -5.87
N LEU A 129 -11.07 1.10 -6.47
CA LEU A 129 -11.46 2.16 -7.41
C LEU A 129 -12.21 1.62 -8.62
N TYR A 130 -11.82 0.45 -9.10
CA TYR A 130 -12.48 -0.21 -10.23
C TYR A 130 -13.91 -0.65 -9.91
N PHE A 131 -14.13 -1.28 -8.75
CA PHE A 131 -15.44 -1.82 -8.38
C PHE A 131 -16.32 -0.82 -7.64
N TYR A 132 -15.75 -0.02 -6.75
CA TYR A 132 -16.44 0.96 -5.90
C TYR A 132 -15.67 2.28 -5.89
N PRO A 133 -15.85 3.16 -6.89
CA PRO A 133 -15.02 4.35 -7.07
C PRO A 133 -14.89 5.25 -5.85
N ALA A 134 -16.00 5.51 -5.14
CA ALA A 134 -15.96 6.36 -3.94
C ALA A 134 -15.07 5.75 -2.83
N VAL A 135 -15.18 4.44 -2.60
CA VAL A 135 -14.33 3.74 -1.61
C VAL A 135 -12.89 3.69 -2.09
N GLY A 136 -12.68 3.46 -3.39
CA GLY A 136 -11.35 3.44 -4.00
C GLY A 136 -10.59 4.76 -3.82
N VAL A 137 -11.26 5.90 -3.98
CA VAL A 137 -10.66 7.22 -3.70
C VAL A 137 -10.21 7.32 -2.24
N VAL A 138 -11.03 6.88 -1.29
CA VAL A 138 -10.66 6.85 0.14
C VAL A 138 -9.46 5.92 0.37
N MET A 139 -9.44 4.73 -0.25
CA MET A 139 -8.32 3.79 -0.12
C MET A 139 -7.02 4.35 -0.71
N LEU A 140 -7.08 5.09 -1.81
CA LEU A 140 -5.91 5.76 -2.39
C LEU A 140 -5.43 6.92 -1.51
N ALA A 141 -6.33 7.66 -0.87
CA ALA A 141 -5.94 8.67 0.12
C ALA A 141 -5.25 8.03 1.34
N ILE A 142 -5.74 6.87 1.82
CA ILE A 142 -5.08 6.08 2.85
C ILE A 142 -3.71 5.60 2.38
N ALA A 143 -3.56 5.16 1.12
CA ALA A 143 -2.28 4.75 0.56
C ALA A 143 -1.27 5.92 0.53
N ALA A 144 -1.71 7.13 0.17
CA ALA A 144 -0.88 8.34 0.22
C ALA A 144 -0.44 8.67 1.66
N LEU A 145 -1.34 8.56 2.62
CA LEU A 145 -1.02 8.75 4.04
C LEU A 145 -0.04 7.68 4.55
N ILE A 146 -0.19 6.42 4.14
CA ILE A 146 0.78 5.36 4.44
C ILE A 146 2.15 5.74 3.88
N CYS A 147 2.25 6.21 2.63
CA CYS A 147 3.52 6.67 2.05
C CYS A 147 4.18 7.75 2.91
N LEU A 148 3.41 8.76 3.33
CA LEU A 148 3.89 9.83 4.19
C LEU A 148 4.41 9.30 5.53
N LEU A 149 3.63 8.45 6.19
CA LEU A 149 4.00 7.85 7.49
C LEU A 149 5.27 7.00 7.39
N ARG A 150 5.50 6.29 6.27
CA ARG A 150 6.73 5.51 6.06
C ARG A 150 7.97 6.39 5.93
N VAL A 151 7.83 7.58 5.38
CA VAL A 151 8.92 8.57 5.31
C VAL A 151 9.13 9.23 6.67
N LEU A 152 8.05 9.68 7.33
CA LEU A 152 8.12 10.32 8.64
C LEU A 152 8.68 9.39 9.73
N SER A 153 8.36 8.10 9.68
CA SER A 153 8.90 7.11 10.62
C SER A 153 10.38 6.77 10.39
N GLY A 154 10.99 7.25 9.31
CA GLY A 154 12.37 6.92 8.93
C GLY A 154 12.57 5.52 8.37
N ALA A 155 11.48 4.82 8.00
CA ALA A 155 11.55 3.45 7.50
C ALA A 155 11.93 3.37 6.02
N HIS A 156 11.63 4.41 5.23
CA HIS A 156 11.87 4.47 3.79
C HIS A 156 12.25 5.87 3.34
N PHE A 157 13.05 5.97 2.27
CA PHE A 157 13.25 7.23 1.56
C PHE A 157 12.01 7.58 0.75
N VAL A 158 11.85 8.88 0.41
CA VAL A 158 10.78 9.36 -0.47
C VAL A 158 10.74 8.58 -1.79
N ARG A 159 11.90 8.34 -2.41
CA ARG A 159 12.01 7.57 -3.66
C ARG A 159 11.41 6.16 -3.54
N ASP A 160 11.58 5.49 -2.39
CA ASP A 160 11.14 4.11 -2.18
C ASP A 160 9.61 4.01 -2.12
N VAL A 161 8.96 4.98 -1.47
CA VAL A 161 7.50 5.03 -1.38
C VAL A 161 6.89 5.49 -2.70
N LEU A 162 7.50 6.44 -3.40
CA LEU A 162 7.04 6.87 -4.73
C LEU A 162 7.17 5.73 -5.76
N ALA A 163 8.30 5.01 -5.77
CA ALA A 163 8.49 3.85 -6.64
C ALA A 163 7.46 2.75 -6.32
N GLY A 164 7.21 2.47 -5.04
CA GLY A 164 6.20 1.49 -4.61
C GLY A 164 4.78 1.91 -5.03
N ALA A 165 4.40 3.16 -4.77
CA ALA A 165 3.10 3.70 -5.17
C ALA A 165 2.92 3.69 -6.69
N ALA A 166 3.90 4.19 -7.45
CA ALA A 166 3.86 4.21 -8.91
C ALA A 166 3.70 2.78 -9.48
N PHE A 167 4.47 1.81 -8.95
CA PHE A 167 4.35 0.42 -9.35
C PHE A 167 2.94 -0.13 -9.09
N GLY A 168 2.40 0.09 -7.87
CA GLY A 168 1.06 -0.38 -7.49
C GLY A 168 -0.05 0.27 -8.32
N LEU A 169 0.03 1.59 -8.56
CA LEU A 169 -0.95 2.32 -9.38
C LEU A 169 -0.91 1.85 -10.84
N THR A 170 0.28 1.76 -11.45
CA THR A 170 0.42 1.33 -12.84
C THR A 170 -0.04 -0.12 -13.03
N PHE A 171 0.40 -1.02 -12.14
CA PHE A 171 0.01 -2.43 -12.21
C PHE A 171 -1.49 -2.62 -11.99
N GLY A 172 -2.07 -1.88 -11.05
CA GLY A 172 -3.51 -1.85 -10.80
C GLY A 172 -4.29 -1.31 -11.99
N PHE A 173 -3.84 -0.20 -12.59
CA PHE A 173 -4.48 0.37 -13.78
C PHE A 173 -4.44 -0.60 -14.96
N VAL A 174 -3.27 -1.12 -15.30
CA VAL A 174 -3.12 -2.06 -16.42
C VAL A 174 -3.96 -3.31 -16.19
N GLY A 175 -3.87 -3.92 -15.00
CA GLY A 175 -4.56 -5.18 -14.71
C GLY A 175 -6.08 -5.07 -14.58
N MET A 176 -6.61 -3.91 -14.17
CA MET A 176 -8.05 -3.75 -13.97
C MET A 176 -8.77 -3.14 -15.19
N TRP A 177 -8.11 -2.24 -15.96
CA TRP A 177 -8.77 -1.53 -17.06
C TRP A 177 -8.31 -1.94 -18.45
N LEU A 178 -7.09 -2.50 -18.60
CA LEU A 178 -6.54 -2.82 -19.93
C LEU A 178 -6.50 -4.32 -20.23
N LEU A 179 -6.50 -5.18 -19.22
CA LEU A 179 -6.56 -6.65 -19.35
C LEU A 179 -7.92 -7.18 -18.95
#